data_62031b6d624205bd9b8a4682b4ed0495
#
_entry.id   62031b6d624205bd9b8a4682b4ed0495
#
_cell.length_a   1.000
_cell.length_b   1.000
_cell.length_c   1.000
_cell.angle_alpha   90.00
_cell.angle_beta   90.00
_cell.angle_gamma   90.00
#
_symmetry.space_group_name_H-M   'P 1'
#
loop_
_entity.id
_entity.type
_entity.pdbx_description
1 polymer ?
#
loop_
_entity_poly.entity_id
_entity_poly.type
_entity_poly.pdbx_seq_one_letter_code
_entity_poly.pdbx_strand_id
1 'polypeptide(L)'
;MVTGLRSLLRFLHVAGLVPVPLVGAGPSVASWRGASLPRGLAAGQVQAMLASCDLDTVAGRRDHAVLVMLARLGLRTVEVARLGLNDVDWRSGHLPVRGQGDRVEPLPLPVQVGQVLVDYLRDGRPSGDCRALFVRVRAPRVGLTAMAVRQIVARACARAGLPRLGAHRLRHTLATDMLRAGTPLAQVGQVLRHRSALSTSLYAKVDFGALGEVARPWPGGVL
;
A
#
# COMPACT_ATOMS: atom_id res chain seq x y z
N MET A 1 3.68 -19.46 -15.79
CA MET A 1 3.93 -20.86 -16.19
C MET A 1 4.51 -21.71 -15.07
N VAL A 2 5.64 -21.37 -14.44
CA VAL A 2 6.30 -22.22 -13.40
C VAL A 2 5.43 -22.48 -12.16
N THR A 3 4.61 -21.53 -11.72
CA THR A 3 3.70 -21.73 -10.59
C THR A 3 2.64 -22.79 -10.90
N GLY A 4 2.11 -22.82 -12.12
CA GLY A 4 1.16 -23.86 -12.56
C GLY A 4 1.79 -25.24 -12.61
N LEU A 5 3.04 -25.33 -13.13
CA LEU A 5 3.77 -26.59 -13.14
C LEU A 5 4.00 -27.15 -11.74
N ARG A 6 4.44 -26.32 -10.79
CA ARG A 6 4.64 -26.75 -9.39
C ARG A 6 3.33 -27.16 -8.72
N SER A 7 2.22 -26.48 -9.01
CA SER A 7 0.89 -26.89 -8.51
C SER A 7 0.45 -28.23 -9.10
N LEU A 8 0.68 -28.45 -10.39
CA LEU A 8 0.40 -29.73 -11.05
C LEU A 8 1.25 -30.86 -10.46
N LEU A 9 2.57 -30.67 -10.31
CA LEU A 9 3.46 -31.68 -9.72
C LEU A 9 3.08 -32.03 -8.28
N ARG A 10 2.63 -31.03 -7.51
CA ARG A 10 2.12 -31.27 -6.15
C ARG A 10 0.84 -32.09 -6.18
N PHE A 11 -0.09 -31.75 -7.08
CA PHE A 11 -1.35 -32.48 -7.23
C PHE A 11 -1.08 -33.94 -7.63
N LEU A 12 -0.22 -34.18 -8.63
CA LEU A 12 0.12 -35.54 -9.07
C LEU A 12 0.73 -36.39 -7.96
N HIS A 13 1.55 -35.80 -7.10
CA HIS A 13 2.12 -36.49 -5.94
C HIS A 13 1.05 -36.80 -4.88
N VAL A 14 0.19 -35.82 -4.54
CA VAL A 14 -0.90 -36.03 -3.58
C VAL A 14 -1.94 -37.02 -4.08
N ALA A 15 -2.18 -37.05 -5.39
CA ALA A 15 -3.07 -38.02 -6.04
C ALA A 15 -2.46 -39.42 -6.20
N GLY A 16 -1.21 -39.65 -5.73
CA GLY A 16 -0.52 -40.94 -5.81
C GLY A 16 -0.06 -41.35 -7.21
N LEU A 17 -0.18 -40.43 -8.20
CA LEU A 17 0.21 -40.69 -9.59
C LEU A 17 1.72 -40.58 -9.82
N VAL A 18 2.45 -39.98 -8.86
CA VAL A 18 3.91 -39.87 -8.87
C VAL A 18 4.43 -40.20 -7.47
N PRO A 19 5.30 -41.22 -7.33
CA PRO A 19 5.72 -41.72 -6.02
C PRO A 19 6.67 -40.80 -5.26
N VAL A 20 7.29 -39.82 -5.93
CA VAL A 20 8.27 -38.88 -5.35
C VAL A 20 7.82 -37.46 -5.55
N PRO A 21 7.98 -36.55 -4.55
CA PRO A 21 7.60 -35.16 -4.68
C PRO A 21 8.52 -34.39 -5.66
N LEU A 22 8.12 -34.29 -6.93
CA LEU A 22 8.89 -33.64 -7.99
C LEU A 22 8.78 -32.11 -7.98
N VAL A 23 8.19 -31.50 -6.96
CA VAL A 23 8.05 -30.03 -6.85
C VAL A 23 9.39 -29.30 -6.87
N GLY A 24 10.45 -29.96 -6.35
CA GLY A 24 11.82 -29.44 -6.34
C GLY A 24 12.56 -29.59 -7.68
N ALA A 25 12.12 -30.51 -8.55
CA ALA A 25 12.71 -30.72 -9.87
C ALA A 25 12.27 -29.62 -10.89
N GLY A 26 11.23 -28.85 -10.57
CA GLY A 26 10.84 -27.72 -11.39
C GLY A 26 11.93 -26.64 -11.42
N PRO A 27 12.24 -26.05 -12.61
CA PRO A 27 13.30 -25.06 -12.72
C PRO A 27 13.10 -23.93 -11.69
N SER A 28 14.15 -23.61 -10.94
CA SER A 28 14.18 -22.42 -10.11
C SER A 28 14.25 -21.23 -11.05
N VAL A 29 13.09 -20.64 -11.35
CA VAL A 29 13.09 -19.33 -12.01
C VAL A 29 13.64 -18.35 -10.99
N ALA A 30 14.85 -17.86 -11.26
CA ALA A 30 15.39 -16.72 -10.53
C ALA A 30 14.32 -15.63 -10.55
N SER A 31 13.77 -15.34 -9.38
CA SER A 31 12.70 -14.35 -9.25
C SER A 31 13.32 -12.96 -9.46
N TRP A 32 13.42 -12.52 -10.69
CA TRP A 32 13.80 -11.15 -11.07
C TRP A 32 12.82 -10.10 -10.49
N ARG A 33 11.75 -10.54 -9.83
CA ARG A 33 10.79 -9.65 -9.15
C ARG A 33 11.41 -8.77 -8.08
N GLY A 34 12.61 -9.12 -7.58
CA GLY A 34 13.38 -8.29 -6.64
C GLY A 34 14.58 -7.58 -7.27
N ALA A 35 14.81 -7.73 -8.58
CA ALA A 35 16.00 -7.16 -9.24
C ALA A 35 15.94 -5.64 -9.43
N SER A 36 14.75 -5.06 -9.51
CA SER A 36 14.57 -3.61 -9.55
C SER A 36 13.96 -3.11 -8.25
N LEU A 37 14.50 -2.01 -7.73
CA LEU A 37 13.89 -1.24 -6.66
C LEU A 37 12.42 -0.97 -7.01
N PRO A 38 11.48 -1.14 -6.05
CA PRO A 38 10.13 -0.65 -6.24
C PRO A 38 10.22 0.85 -6.50
N ARG A 39 10.07 1.27 -7.74
CA ARG A 39 10.14 2.70 -8.07
C ARG A 39 8.96 3.41 -7.42
N GLY A 40 9.22 4.19 -6.37
CA GLY A 40 8.29 5.16 -5.83
C GLY A 40 7.85 6.16 -6.91
N LEU A 41 6.92 7.01 -6.59
CA LEU A 41 6.61 8.19 -7.38
C LEU A 41 7.76 9.19 -7.25
N ALA A 42 8.02 9.97 -8.29
CA ALA A 42 8.99 11.05 -8.20
C ALA A 42 8.49 12.14 -7.23
N ALA A 43 9.43 12.95 -6.75
CA ALA A 43 9.11 14.08 -5.89
C ALA A 43 8.02 14.97 -6.53
N GLY A 44 7.05 15.37 -5.73
CA GLY A 44 5.94 16.24 -6.18
C GLY A 44 4.79 15.50 -6.89
N GLN A 45 4.97 14.29 -7.43
CA GLN A 45 3.89 13.59 -8.12
C GLN A 45 2.72 13.22 -7.20
N VAL A 46 3.01 12.82 -5.94
CA VAL A 46 1.96 12.59 -4.94
C VAL A 46 1.19 13.87 -4.66
N GLN A 47 1.90 14.99 -4.50
CA GLN A 47 1.28 16.29 -4.27
C GLN A 47 0.43 16.71 -5.47
N ALA A 48 0.89 16.51 -6.70
CA ALA A 48 0.12 16.78 -7.90
C ALA A 48 -1.17 15.95 -7.97
N MET A 49 -1.11 14.68 -7.58
CA MET A 49 -2.32 13.84 -7.48
C MET A 49 -3.32 14.36 -6.44
N LEU A 50 -2.84 14.79 -5.27
CA LEU A 50 -3.69 15.35 -4.22
C LEU A 50 -4.31 16.68 -4.66
N ALA A 51 -3.50 17.58 -5.23
CA ALA A 51 -3.94 18.87 -5.73
C ALA A 51 -4.90 18.77 -6.95
N SER A 52 -4.90 17.65 -7.67
CA SER A 52 -5.82 17.41 -8.79
C SER A 52 -7.26 17.15 -8.36
N CYS A 53 -7.54 17.04 -7.07
CA CYS A 53 -8.90 16.83 -6.56
C CYS A 53 -9.62 18.17 -6.42
N ASP A 54 -10.79 18.28 -7.03
CA ASP A 54 -11.67 19.41 -6.89
C ASP A 54 -12.40 19.35 -5.54
N LEU A 55 -11.91 20.12 -4.57
CA LEU A 55 -12.44 20.12 -3.20
C LEU A 55 -13.79 20.80 -3.05
N ASP A 56 -14.28 21.49 -4.07
CA ASP A 56 -15.62 22.08 -4.07
C ASP A 56 -16.70 21.03 -4.36
N THR A 57 -16.31 19.85 -4.83
CA THR A 57 -17.22 18.75 -5.11
C THR A 57 -17.19 17.66 -4.03
N VAL A 58 -18.35 17.08 -3.76
CA VAL A 58 -18.50 15.89 -2.89
C VAL A 58 -17.57 14.74 -3.31
N ALA A 59 -17.47 14.51 -4.63
CA ALA A 59 -16.63 13.47 -5.17
C ALA A 59 -15.13 13.77 -4.99
N GLY A 60 -14.73 15.01 -5.19
CA GLY A 60 -13.35 15.43 -5.04
C GLY A 60 -12.87 15.39 -3.59
N ARG A 61 -13.70 15.85 -2.62
CA ARG A 61 -13.39 15.72 -1.18
C ARG A 61 -13.20 14.26 -0.77
N ARG A 62 -14.09 13.37 -1.23
CA ARG A 62 -13.94 11.94 -0.99
C ARG A 62 -12.66 11.38 -1.60
N ASP A 63 -12.44 11.67 -2.88
CA ASP A 63 -11.28 11.16 -3.62
C ASP A 63 -9.97 11.68 -3.01
N HIS A 64 -9.92 12.94 -2.58
CA HIS A 64 -8.79 13.53 -1.86
C HIS A 64 -8.52 12.80 -0.54
N ALA A 65 -9.55 12.59 0.30
CA ALA A 65 -9.40 11.88 1.57
C ALA A 65 -8.90 10.44 1.36
N VAL A 66 -9.42 9.71 0.37
CA VAL A 66 -8.94 8.37 -0.01
C VAL A 66 -7.47 8.40 -0.42
N LEU A 67 -7.05 9.37 -1.25
CA LEU A 67 -5.67 9.50 -1.70
C LEU A 67 -4.72 9.84 -0.55
N VAL A 68 -5.12 10.72 0.37
CA VAL A 68 -4.35 11.06 1.57
C VAL A 68 -4.15 9.82 2.45
N MET A 69 -5.19 9.02 2.67
CA MET A 69 -5.11 7.77 3.44
C MET A 69 -4.11 6.79 2.80
N LEU A 70 -4.14 6.65 1.48
CA LEU A 70 -3.20 5.77 0.76
C LEU A 70 -1.77 6.30 0.80
N ALA A 71 -1.58 7.60 0.64
CA ALA A 71 -0.26 8.22 0.50
C ALA A 71 0.43 8.46 1.85
N ARG A 72 -0.30 8.85 2.89
CA ARG A 72 0.26 9.24 4.19
C ARG A 72 0.28 8.10 5.21
N LEU A 73 -0.69 7.19 5.15
CA LEU A 73 -0.77 6.02 6.04
C LEU A 73 -0.33 4.72 5.35
N GLY A 74 -0.04 4.76 4.07
CA GLY A 74 0.37 3.59 3.30
C GLY A 74 -0.67 2.46 3.31
N LEU A 75 -1.96 2.77 3.46
CA LEU A 75 -3.02 1.78 3.48
C LEU A 75 -3.14 1.02 2.16
N ARG A 76 -3.56 -0.23 2.24
CA ARG A 76 -3.96 -1.00 1.05
C ARG A 76 -5.37 -0.60 0.61
N THR A 77 -5.68 -0.73 -0.67
CA THR A 77 -7.02 -0.40 -1.21
C THR A 77 -8.15 -1.15 -0.52
N VAL A 78 -7.91 -2.39 -0.11
CA VAL A 78 -8.86 -3.21 0.63
C VAL A 78 -9.05 -2.69 2.06
N GLU A 79 -7.97 -2.25 2.70
CA GLU A 79 -8.01 -1.66 4.05
C GLU A 79 -8.85 -0.38 4.02
N VAL A 80 -8.60 0.54 3.09
CA VAL A 80 -9.41 1.76 2.91
C VAL A 80 -10.89 1.46 2.64
N ALA A 81 -11.17 0.46 1.80
CA ALA A 81 -12.53 0.08 1.46
C ALA A 81 -13.33 -0.53 2.64
N ARG A 82 -12.64 -1.12 3.60
CA ARG A 82 -13.25 -1.77 4.77
C ARG A 82 -13.43 -0.84 5.97
N LEU A 83 -12.88 0.36 5.93
CA LEU A 83 -13.02 1.31 7.03
C LEU A 83 -14.48 1.69 7.25
N GLY A 84 -14.91 1.63 8.50
CA GLY A 84 -16.20 2.11 8.98
C GLY A 84 -16.07 3.44 9.73
N LEU A 85 -17.20 4.10 9.96
CA LEU A 85 -17.24 5.35 10.74
C LEU A 85 -16.75 5.16 12.17
N ASN A 86 -16.97 3.98 12.76
CA ASN A 86 -16.58 3.67 14.13
C ASN A 86 -15.10 3.24 14.25
N ASP A 87 -14.41 3.04 13.12
CA ASP A 87 -12.99 2.66 13.15
C ASP A 87 -12.07 3.86 13.45
N VAL A 88 -12.57 5.09 13.35
CA VAL A 88 -11.77 6.28 13.66
C VAL A 88 -11.94 6.63 15.14
N ASP A 89 -10.92 6.35 15.93
CA ASP A 89 -10.87 6.81 17.32
C ASP A 89 -10.30 8.25 17.39
N TRP A 90 -11.21 9.21 17.35
CA TRP A 90 -10.89 10.62 17.40
C TRP A 90 -10.28 11.05 18.74
N ARG A 91 -10.58 10.34 19.82
CA ARG A 91 -10.10 10.69 21.16
C ARG A 91 -8.63 10.30 21.33
N SER A 92 -8.28 9.08 20.92
CA SER A 92 -6.92 8.57 21.02
C SER A 92 -6.05 8.94 19.82
N GLY A 93 -6.64 9.44 18.73
CA GLY A 93 -5.93 9.72 17.48
C GLY A 93 -5.41 8.45 16.78
N HIS A 94 -6.19 7.37 16.82
CA HIS A 94 -5.81 6.09 16.22
C HIS A 94 -6.86 5.60 15.23
N LEU A 95 -6.38 4.86 14.25
CA LEU A 95 -7.18 4.17 13.26
C LEU A 95 -6.85 2.68 13.33
N PRO A 96 -7.74 1.82 13.88
CA PRO A 96 -7.56 0.38 13.84
C PRO A 96 -7.70 -0.13 12.41
N VAL A 97 -6.63 -0.67 11.85
CA VAL A 97 -6.60 -1.20 10.49
C VAL A 97 -6.63 -2.71 10.52
N ARG A 98 -7.62 -3.30 9.87
CA ARG A 98 -7.73 -4.75 9.70
C ARG A 98 -6.81 -5.22 8.59
N GLY A 99 -5.73 -5.85 8.98
CA GLY A 99 -4.75 -6.45 8.07
C GLY A 99 -5.22 -7.78 7.48
N GLN A 100 -4.37 -8.40 6.67
CA GLN A 100 -4.60 -9.75 6.16
C GLN A 100 -4.50 -10.78 7.31
N GLY A 101 -5.49 -11.65 7.47
CA GLY A 101 -5.60 -12.61 8.59
C GLY A 101 -6.30 -12.02 9.82
N ASP A 102 -7.13 -11.02 9.61
CA ASP A 102 -8.07 -10.40 10.57
C ASP A 102 -7.41 -9.77 11.82
N ARG A 103 -6.09 -9.57 11.80
CA ARG A 103 -5.39 -8.81 12.85
C ARG A 103 -5.74 -7.34 12.74
N VAL A 104 -6.15 -6.76 13.85
CA VAL A 104 -6.40 -5.32 13.99
C VAL A 104 -5.14 -4.69 14.59
N GLU A 105 -4.56 -3.75 13.86
CA GLU A 105 -3.38 -3.01 14.32
C GLU A 105 -3.74 -1.52 14.41
N PRO A 106 -3.53 -0.87 15.58
CA PRO A 106 -3.76 0.55 15.73
C PRO A 106 -2.71 1.33 14.92
N LEU A 107 -3.17 2.19 14.03
CA LEU A 107 -2.31 3.08 13.26
C LEU A 107 -2.50 4.50 13.77
N PRO A 108 -1.43 5.23 14.14
CA PRO A 108 -1.55 6.63 14.48
C PRO A 108 -2.19 7.43 13.35
N LEU A 109 -3.11 8.32 13.71
CA LEU A 109 -3.79 9.21 12.77
C LEU A 109 -3.14 10.61 12.88
N PRO A 110 -2.24 10.98 11.94
CA PRO A 110 -1.63 12.31 11.96
C PRO A 110 -2.71 13.40 11.85
N VAL A 111 -2.51 14.52 12.53
CA VAL A 111 -3.48 15.64 12.58
C VAL A 111 -3.93 16.06 11.17
N GLN A 112 -2.99 16.15 10.22
CA GLN A 112 -3.30 16.52 8.83
C GLN A 112 -4.24 15.52 8.14
N VAL A 113 -4.08 14.22 8.42
CA VAL A 113 -4.97 13.17 7.87
C VAL A 113 -6.33 13.23 8.54
N GLY A 114 -6.34 13.44 9.87
CA GLY A 114 -7.57 13.64 10.65
C GLY A 114 -8.39 14.80 10.13
N GLN A 115 -7.75 15.96 9.87
CA GLN A 115 -8.44 17.14 9.33
C GLN A 115 -9.10 16.85 7.97
N VAL A 116 -8.40 16.20 7.05
CA VAL A 116 -8.96 15.84 5.74
C VAL A 116 -10.16 14.87 5.89
N LEU A 117 -10.11 13.97 6.85
CA LEU A 117 -11.24 13.09 7.15
C LEU A 117 -12.44 13.86 7.72
N VAL A 118 -12.19 14.82 8.63
CA VAL A 118 -13.26 15.70 9.17
C VAL A 118 -13.92 16.50 8.05
N ASP A 119 -13.12 17.11 7.17
CA ASP A 119 -13.64 17.89 6.04
C ASP A 119 -14.49 17.03 5.08
N TYR A 120 -14.02 15.80 4.82
CA TYR A 120 -14.83 14.85 4.04
C TYR A 120 -16.12 14.44 4.76
N LEU A 121 -16.07 14.13 6.04
CA LEU A 121 -17.23 13.66 6.82
C LEU A 121 -18.28 14.75 6.94
N ARG A 122 -17.86 16.00 7.16
CA ARG A 122 -18.74 17.14 7.33
C ARG A 122 -19.37 17.61 6.00
N ASP A 123 -18.53 17.80 4.97
CA ASP A 123 -18.94 18.52 3.77
C ASP A 123 -18.91 17.66 2.49
N GLY A 124 -18.37 16.46 2.55
CA GLY A 124 -18.16 15.61 1.38
C GLY A 124 -18.83 14.24 1.45
N ARG A 125 -19.28 13.80 2.64
CA ARG A 125 -19.89 12.47 2.77
C ARG A 125 -21.41 12.55 2.59
N PRO A 126 -21.98 11.86 1.57
CA PRO A 126 -23.43 11.80 1.41
C PRO A 126 -24.12 11.20 2.65
N SER A 127 -25.22 11.79 3.07
CA SER A 127 -26.08 11.29 4.16
C SER A 127 -26.69 9.94 3.80
N GLY A 128 -26.92 9.09 4.81
CA GLY A 128 -27.55 7.77 4.67
C GLY A 128 -27.08 6.80 5.75
N ASP A 129 -27.70 5.62 5.80
CA ASP A 129 -27.52 4.61 6.86
C ASP A 129 -26.24 3.78 6.72
N CYS A 130 -25.52 3.91 5.60
CA CYS A 130 -24.31 3.16 5.35
C CYS A 130 -23.21 3.53 6.35
N ARG A 131 -22.73 2.55 7.12
CA ARG A 131 -21.69 2.74 8.16
C ARG A 131 -20.26 2.72 7.61
N ALA A 132 -20.05 2.46 6.30
CA ALA A 132 -18.73 2.58 5.69
C ALA A 132 -18.21 4.02 5.78
N LEU A 133 -16.91 4.21 6.04
CA LEU A 133 -16.28 5.53 6.10
C LEU A 133 -16.41 6.22 4.73
N PHE A 134 -15.99 5.54 3.67
CA PHE A 134 -16.06 6.05 2.29
C PHE A 134 -17.22 5.41 1.52
N VAL A 135 -18.11 6.25 1.02
CA VAL A 135 -19.31 5.80 0.30
C VAL A 135 -19.34 6.31 -1.15
N ARG A 136 -20.15 5.67 -1.97
CA ARG A 136 -20.42 6.13 -3.35
C ARG A 136 -21.21 7.43 -3.31
N VAL A 137 -20.86 8.37 -4.17
CA VAL A 137 -21.58 9.64 -4.31
C VAL A 137 -22.94 9.44 -5.00
N ARG A 138 -22.96 8.56 -6.00
CA ARG A 138 -24.20 8.19 -6.71
C ARG A 138 -24.86 6.98 -6.07
N ALA A 139 -26.16 6.92 -6.10
CA ALA A 139 -26.96 5.79 -5.63
C ALA A 139 -26.57 4.48 -6.36
N PRO A 140 -26.66 3.33 -5.69
CA PRO A 140 -26.87 3.17 -4.25
C PRO A 140 -25.68 3.66 -3.43
N ARG A 141 -25.94 4.40 -2.32
CA ARG A 141 -24.93 4.97 -1.41
C ARG A 141 -24.34 3.92 -0.49
N VAL A 142 -23.64 2.97 -1.06
CA VAL A 142 -22.95 1.89 -0.36
C VAL A 142 -21.45 2.19 -0.22
N GLY A 143 -20.75 1.43 0.63
CA GLY A 143 -19.32 1.55 0.82
C GLY A 143 -18.53 1.37 -0.49
N LEU A 144 -17.38 2.02 -0.58
CA LEU A 144 -16.47 1.84 -1.71
C LEU A 144 -15.89 0.43 -1.70
N THR A 145 -15.79 -0.17 -2.88
CA THR A 145 -15.02 -1.40 -3.07
C THR A 145 -13.54 -1.09 -3.28
N ALA A 146 -12.65 -2.07 -3.06
CA ALA A 146 -11.22 -1.93 -3.38
C ALA A 146 -10.98 -1.56 -4.86
N MET A 147 -11.87 -1.99 -5.77
CA MET A 147 -11.81 -1.61 -7.18
C MET A 147 -12.14 -0.12 -7.36
N ALA A 148 -13.16 0.39 -6.68
CA ALA A 148 -13.49 1.82 -6.71
C ALA A 148 -12.33 2.68 -6.19
N VAL A 149 -11.66 2.25 -5.11
CA VAL A 149 -10.46 2.92 -4.59
C VAL A 149 -9.34 2.93 -5.64
N ARG A 150 -9.10 1.83 -6.34
CA ARG A 150 -8.11 1.79 -7.45
C ARG A 150 -8.49 2.75 -8.59
N GLN A 151 -9.77 2.85 -8.91
CA GLN A 151 -10.26 3.78 -9.93
C GLN A 151 -10.07 5.26 -9.52
N ILE A 152 -10.22 5.58 -8.23
CA ILE A 152 -9.90 6.91 -7.71
C ILE A 152 -8.44 7.25 -7.98
N VAL A 153 -7.50 6.35 -7.65
CA VAL A 153 -6.08 6.54 -7.93
C VAL A 153 -5.81 6.73 -9.43
N ALA A 154 -6.41 5.87 -10.28
CA ALA A 154 -6.22 5.97 -11.73
C ALA A 154 -6.73 7.31 -12.30
N ARG A 155 -7.89 7.79 -11.81
CA ARG A 155 -8.43 9.11 -12.21
C ARG A 155 -7.55 10.27 -11.73
N ALA A 156 -7.03 10.18 -10.51
CA ALA A 156 -6.10 11.19 -9.98
C ALA A 156 -4.80 11.25 -10.81
N CYS A 157 -4.26 10.09 -11.22
CA CYS A 157 -3.13 10.06 -12.15
C CYS A 157 -3.45 10.77 -13.46
N ALA A 158 -4.61 10.48 -14.07
CA ALA A 158 -5.02 11.10 -15.33
C ALA A 158 -5.19 12.62 -15.20
N ARG A 159 -5.83 13.10 -14.12
CA ARG A 159 -5.99 14.53 -13.86
C ARG A 159 -4.65 15.25 -13.63
N ALA A 160 -3.70 14.56 -12.99
CA ALA A 160 -2.37 15.10 -12.74
C ALA A 160 -1.40 14.93 -13.93
N GLY A 161 -1.85 14.47 -15.09
CA GLY A 161 -1.00 14.23 -16.26
C GLY A 161 0.03 13.10 -16.06
N LEU A 162 -0.21 12.18 -15.12
CA LEU A 162 0.69 11.11 -14.80
C LEU A 162 0.31 9.81 -15.53
N PRO A 163 1.27 8.92 -15.82
CA PRO A 163 0.96 7.60 -16.32
C PRO A 163 0.09 6.84 -15.32
N ARG A 164 -0.72 5.90 -15.80
CA ARG A 164 -1.58 5.10 -14.92
C ARG A 164 -0.74 4.28 -13.94
N LEU A 165 -0.86 4.61 -12.66
CA LEU A 165 -0.16 3.97 -11.57
C LEU A 165 -1.13 3.21 -10.67
N GLY A 166 -0.68 2.07 -10.14
CA GLY A 166 -1.44 1.34 -9.14
C GLY A 166 -1.31 1.99 -7.75
N ALA A 167 -2.35 1.87 -6.91
CA ALA A 167 -2.35 2.38 -5.53
C ALA A 167 -1.16 1.89 -4.70
N HIS A 168 -0.60 0.72 -5.01
CA HIS A 168 0.57 0.18 -4.33
C HIS A 168 1.83 1.05 -4.48
N ARG A 169 1.89 1.83 -5.57
CA ARG A 169 2.98 2.80 -5.79
C ARG A 169 3.01 3.92 -4.74
N LEU A 170 1.84 4.38 -4.26
CA LEU A 170 1.76 5.37 -3.18
C LEU A 170 2.38 4.83 -1.88
N ARG A 171 2.08 3.58 -1.55
CA ARG A 171 2.68 2.89 -0.40
C ARG A 171 4.20 2.68 -0.57
N HIS A 172 4.68 2.35 -1.76
CA HIS A 172 6.11 2.27 -2.05
C HIS A 172 6.79 3.62 -1.94
N THR A 173 6.12 4.69 -2.37
CA THR A 173 6.63 6.06 -2.22
C THR A 173 6.80 6.42 -0.75
N LEU A 174 5.77 6.18 0.08
CA LEU A 174 5.87 6.42 1.52
C LEU A 174 7.05 5.66 2.14
N ALA A 175 7.21 4.36 1.82
CA ALA A 175 8.33 3.57 2.32
C ALA A 175 9.67 4.15 1.92
N THR A 176 9.82 4.53 0.65
CA THR A 176 11.06 5.12 0.12
C THR A 176 11.36 6.47 0.75
N ASP A 177 10.33 7.30 0.96
CA ASP A 177 10.49 8.62 1.57
C ASP A 177 10.88 8.51 3.05
N MET A 178 10.31 7.55 3.79
CA MET A 178 10.71 7.25 5.18
C MET A 178 12.18 6.83 5.25
N LEU A 179 12.62 5.94 4.38
CA LEU A 179 14.02 5.50 4.34
C LEU A 179 14.97 6.64 3.99
N ARG A 180 14.61 7.49 3.02
CA ARG A 180 15.40 8.68 2.66
C ARG A 180 15.47 9.69 3.81
N ALA A 181 14.45 9.73 4.66
CA ALA A 181 14.43 10.53 5.89
C ALA A 181 15.22 9.87 7.04
N GLY A 182 15.90 8.74 6.81
CA GLY A 182 16.71 8.04 7.81
C GLY A 182 15.92 7.10 8.74
N THR A 183 14.64 6.80 8.44
CA THR A 183 13.87 5.85 9.25
C THR A 183 14.41 4.44 9.09
N PRO A 184 14.75 3.73 10.18
CA PRO A 184 15.25 2.37 10.10
C PRO A 184 14.29 1.42 9.38
N LEU A 185 14.83 0.50 8.57
CA LEU A 185 14.06 -0.43 7.75
C LEU A 185 13.02 -1.24 8.55
N ALA A 186 13.37 -1.64 9.78
CA ALA A 186 12.46 -2.35 10.68
C ALA A 186 11.22 -1.51 11.02
N GLN A 187 11.40 -0.21 11.30
CA GLN A 187 10.31 0.71 11.59
C GLN A 187 9.42 0.96 10.36
N VAL A 188 10.02 1.09 9.18
CA VAL A 188 9.26 1.16 7.92
C VAL A 188 8.40 -0.09 7.75
N GLY A 189 8.94 -1.29 8.05
CA GLY A 189 8.19 -2.54 8.05
C GLY A 189 7.00 -2.53 9.00
N GLN A 190 7.17 -1.99 10.21
CA GLN A 190 6.11 -1.84 11.21
C GLN A 190 5.01 -0.88 10.75
N VAL A 191 5.37 0.33 10.33
CA VAL A 191 4.42 1.34 9.83
C VAL A 191 3.62 0.79 8.65
N LEU A 192 4.27 0.09 7.75
CA LEU A 192 3.61 -0.52 6.60
C LEU A 192 2.91 -1.85 6.92
N ARG A 193 3.03 -2.37 8.14
CA ARG A 193 2.40 -3.63 8.55
C ARG A 193 2.77 -4.78 7.60
N HIS A 194 4.08 -4.94 7.35
CA HIS A 194 4.60 -6.04 6.55
C HIS A 194 4.59 -7.34 7.35
N ARG A 195 3.98 -8.40 6.81
CA ARG A 195 3.89 -9.71 7.47
C ARG A 195 5.21 -10.50 7.45
N SER A 196 6.10 -10.20 6.53
CA SER A 196 7.37 -10.89 6.40
C SER A 196 8.52 -9.90 6.20
N ALA A 197 9.66 -10.24 6.74
CA ALA A 197 10.91 -9.52 6.50
C ALA A 197 11.24 -9.41 5.00
N LEU A 198 10.85 -10.42 4.19
CA LEU A 198 10.98 -10.40 2.73
C LEU A 198 10.24 -9.22 2.08
N SER A 199 9.07 -8.81 2.61
CA SER A 199 8.35 -7.65 2.08
C SER A 199 9.08 -6.35 2.38
N THR A 200 9.81 -6.30 3.48
CA THR A 200 10.59 -5.13 3.90
C THR A 200 11.97 -5.15 3.25
N SER A 201 12.57 -6.32 3.02
CA SER A 201 13.89 -6.45 2.38
C SER A 201 13.91 -5.95 0.92
N LEU A 202 12.75 -5.83 0.27
CA LEU A 202 12.65 -5.17 -1.04
C LEU A 202 13.15 -3.71 -0.99
N TYR A 203 13.10 -3.08 0.17
CA TYR A 203 13.55 -1.71 0.38
C TYR A 203 14.99 -1.62 0.91
N ALA A 204 15.60 -2.73 1.31
CA ALA A 204 17.00 -2.74 1.79
C ALA A 204 17.97 -2.12 0.78
N LYS A 205 17.67 -2.24 -0.51
CA LYS A 205 18.46 -1.62 -1.59
C LYS A 205 18.39 -0.08 -1.62
N VAL A 206 17.50 0.53 -0.85
CA VAL A 206 17.36 1.99 -0.71
C VAL A 206 18.15 2.49 0.49
N ASP A 207 18.43 1.61 1.44
CA ASP A 207 19.19 1.92 2.64
C ASP A 207 20.70 1.76 2.39
N PHE A 208 21.25 2.68 1.59
CA PHE A 208 22.68 2.70 1.25
C PHE A 208 23.57 2.97 2.47
N GLY A 209 23.05 3.66 3.52
CA GLY A 209 23.79 3.91 4.74
C GLY A 209 24.05 2.62 5.52
N ALA A 210 23.00 1.86 5.81
CA ALA A 210 23.13 0.56 6.49
C ALA A 210 23.91 -0.48 5.66
N LEU A 211 23.81 -0.43 4.32
CA LEU A 211 24.61 -1.29 3.45
C LEU A 211 26.08 -0.91 3.47
N GLY A 212 26.42 0.37 3.60
CA GLY A 212 27.80 0.85 3.71
C GLY A 212 28.49 0.38 5.00
N GLU A 213 27.77 0.29 6.11
CA GLU A 213 28.30 -0.21 7.39
C GLU A 213 28.61 -1.71 7.38
N VAL A 214 27.91 -2.48 6.55
CA VAL A 214 28.08 -3.95 6.42
C VAL A 214 28.98 -4.32 5.24
N ALA A 215 29.19 -3.40 4.30
CA ALA A 215 30.03 -3.62 3.15
C ALA A 215 31.49 -3.77 3.58
N ARG A 216 32.06 -4.96 3.39
CA ARG A 216 33.50 -5.15 3.54
C ARG A 216 34.25 -4.31 2.49
N PRO A 217 35.41 -3.70 2.85
CA PRO A 217 36.23 -3.04 1.85
C PRO A 217 36.58 -4.00 0.72
N TRP A 218 36.51 -3.52 -0.51
CA TRP A 218 36.86 -4.32 -1.68
C TRP A 218 38.29 -4.80 -1.59
N PRO A 219 38.59 -6.11 -1.75
CA PRO A 219 39.98 -6.59 -1.75
C PRO A 219 40.76 -5.92 -2.89
N GLY A 220 41.66 -5.03 -2.56
CA GLY A 220 42.44 -4.27 -3.54
C GLY A 220 42.14 -2.76 -3.64
N GLY A 221 41.22 -2.23 -2.85
CA GLY A 221 41.06 -0.79 -2.65
C GLY A 221 42.19 -0.25 -1.79
N VAL A 222 43.15 0.40 -2.42
CA VAL A 222 44.22 1.18 -1.75
C VAL A 222 43.53 2.42 -1.14
N LEU A 223 43.85 2.72 0.12
CA LEU A 223 43.50 3.95 0.83
C LEU A 223 44.04 5.18 0.07
#